data_81b94a9a339de87bcf2000e8c6a29796
#
_entry.id   81b94a9a339de87bcf2000e8c6a29796
#
_cell.length_a   1.000
_cell.length_b   1.000
_cell.length_c   1.000
_cell.angle_alpha   90.00
_cell.angle_beta   90.00
_cell.angle_gamma   90.00
#
_symmetry.space_group_name_H-M   'P 1'
#
loop_
_entity.id
_entity.type
_entity.pdbx_description
1 polymer ?
#
loop_
_entity_poly.entity_id
_entity_poly.type
_entity_poly.pdbx_seq_one_letter_code
_entity_poly.pdbx_strand_id
1 'polypeptide(L)'
;MASEKIELLQGTLDLIVLRALSTMGAQHAYALAARLAQVSDHPLSLNQGTLYPALVRLEQKGWIKGSWGKTETNREAKFYAITKAGEKALTAETEKWRRLAGLVDKLLLES
;
A
#
# COMPACT_ATOMS: atom_id res chain seq x y z
N MET A 1 -27.84 4.99 4.87
CA MET A 1 -26.86 3.99 4.47
C MET A 1 -25.53 4.24 5.12
N ALA A 2 -25.02 3.26 5.80
CA ALA A 2 -23.72 3.43 6.40
C ALA A 2 -22.67 3.68 5.31
N SER A 3 -21.62 4.39 5.65
CA SER A 3 -20.53 4.61 4.73
C SER A 3 -19.97 3.26 4.31
N GLU A 4 -19.74 3.11 3.04
CA GLU A 4 -19.20 1.88 2.52
C GLU A 4 -17.71 1.88 2.66
N LYS A 5 -17.19 0.79 3.18
CA LYS A 5 -15.76 0.58 3.21
C LYS A 5 -15.37 -0.21 1.99
N ILE A 6 -14.31 0.22 1.34
CA ILE A 6 -13.76 -0.55 0.24
C ILE A 6 -12.99 -1.72 0.85
N GLU A 7 -13.44 -2.93 0.51
CA GLU A 7 -12.72 -4.12 0.93
C GLU A 7 -11.59 -4.40 -0.03
N LEU A 8 -10.41 -4.59 0.52
CA LEU A 8 -9.23 -4.81 -0.29
C LEU A 8 -8.77 -6.25 -0.17
N LEU A 9 -8.57 -6.89 -1.30
CA LEU A 9 -7.89 -8.16 -1.34
C LEU A 9 -6.44 -7.93 -0.92
N GLN A 10 -5.84 -8.95 -0.31
CA GLN A 10 -4.49 -8.86 0.19
C GLN A 10 -3.50 -8.37 -0.87
N GLY A 11 -3.58 -8.93 -2.08
CA GLY A 11 -2.66 -8.55 -3.15
C GLY A 11 -2.82 -7.09 -3.57
N THR A 12 -4.06 -6.58 -3.57
CA THR A 12 -4.31 -5.19 -3.92
C THR A 12 -3.77 -4.26 -2.84
N LEU A 13 -3.94 -4.61 -1.58
CA LEU A 13 -3.38 -3.82 -0.49
C LEU A 13 -1.86 -3.77 -0.58
N ASP A 14 -1.23 -4.92 -0.84
CA ASP A 14 0.22 -4.97 -0.97
C ASP A 14 0.71 -4.07 -2.11
N LEU A 15 0.00 -4.07 -3.23
CA LEU A 15 0.33 -3.21 -4.36
C LEU A 15 0.23 -1.72 -3.97
N ILE A 16 -0.83 -1.35 -3.27
CA ILE A 16 -1.03 0.03 -2.83
C ILE A 16 0.10 0.47 -1.90
N VAL A 17 0.47 -0.38 -0.95
CA VAL A 17 1.55 -0.07 -0.01
C VAL A 17 2.87 0.10 -0.74
N LEU A 18 3.19 -0.80 -1.66
CA LEU A 18 4.42 -0.70 -2.44
C LEU A 18 4.45 0.61 -3.24
N ARG A 19 3.35 0.94 -3.88
CA ARG A 19 3.29 2.17 -4.67
C ARG A 19 3.46 3.40 -3.79
N ALA A 20 2.81 3.42 -2.63
CA ALA A 20 2.93 4.54 -1.71
C ALA A 20 4.38 4.73 -1.26
N LEU A 21 5.06 3.64 -0.90
CA LEU A 21 6.45 3.73 -0.47
C LEU A 21 7.38 4.12 -1.62
N SER A 22 7.07 3.68 -2.85
CA SER A 22 7.86 4.06 -4.00
C SER A 22 7.79 5.56 -4.28
N THR A 23 6.63 6.18 -4.07
CA THR A 23 6.45 7.60 -4.37
C THR A 23 6.78 8.51 -3.19
N MET A 24 6.53 8.07 -1.97
CA MET A 24 6.71 8.89 -0.78
C MET A 24 8.09 8.76 -0.15
N GLY A 25 8.81 7.69 -0.45
CA GLY A 25 10.02 7.35 0.26
C GLY A 25 9.68 6.63 1.56
N ALA A 26 10.67 6.53 2.46
CA ALA A 26 10.51 5.80 3.70
C ALA A 26 9.42 6.40 4.58
N GLN A 27 8.55 5.55 5.11
CA GLN A 27 7.43 5.99 5.95
C GLN A 27 7.22 5.01 7.08
N HIS A 28 6.84 5.53 8.25
CA HIS A 28 6.37 4.65 9.33
C HIS A 28 4.88 4.36 9.14
N ALA A 29 4.39 3.33 9.84
CA ALA A 29 3.04 2.82 9.57
C ALA A 29 1.95 3.87 9.77
N TYR A 30 2.06 4.69 10.80
CA TYR A 30 1.06 5.72 11.08
C TYR A 30 0.98 6.74 9.94
N ALA A 31 2.13 7.23 9.48
CA ALA A 31 2.17 8.22 8.40
C ALA A 31 1.64 7.62 7.10
N LEU A 32 1.97 6.35 6.85
CA LEU A 32 1.51 5.67 5.66
C LEU A 32 -0.01 5.52 5.67
N ALA A 33 -0.58 5.10 6.80
CA ALA A 33 -2.02 4.97 6.93
C ALA A 33 -2.73 6.31 6.74
N ALA A 34 -2.18 7.37 7.32
CA ALA A 34 -2.76 8.70 7.18
C ALA A 34 -2.75 9.17 5.73
N ARG A 35 -1.64 8.91 5.03
CA ARG A 35 -1.52 9.32 3.63
C ARG A 35 -2.49 8.56 2.74
N LEU A 36 -2.63 7.26 2.97
CA LEU A 36 -3.56 6.45 2.19
C LEU A 36 -5.00 6.90 2.40
N ALA A 37 -5.34 7.26 3.62
CA ALA A 37 -6.67 7.80 3.90
C ALA A 37 -6.91 9.11 3.15
N GLN A 38 -5.91 10.00 3.11
CA GLN A 38 -6.01 11.26 2.39
C GLN A 38 -6.19 11.06 0.90
N VAL A 39 -5.36 10.21 0.30
CA VAL A 39 -5.37 9.99 -1.15
C VAL A 39 -6.69 9.38 -1.59
N SER A 40 -7.27 8.52 -0.80
CA SER A 40 -8.51 7.84 -1.13
C SER A 40 -9.76 8.60 -0.69
N ASP A 41 -9.61 9.80 -0.16
CA ASP A 41 -10.71 10.58 0.38
C ASP A 41 -11.49 9.77 1.43
N HIS A 42 -10.72 9.07 2.26
CA HIS A 42 -11.16 8.27 3.40
C HIS A 42 -11.91 6.96 3.13
N PRO A 43 -12.21 6.54 1.87
CA PRO A 43 -12.79 5.20 1.68
C PRO A 43 -11.84 4.09 2.12
N LEU A 44 -10.52 4.33 2.05
CA LEU A 44 -9.52 3.38 2.50
C LEU A 44 -9.14 3.70 3.94
N SER A 45 -10.03 3.40 4.85
CA SER A 45 -9.77 3.61 6.27
C SER A 45 -8.92 2.46 6.80
N LEU A 46 -7.62 2.52 6.55
CA LEU A 46 -6.69 1.48 6.96
C LEU A 46 -6.14 1.81 8.33
N ASN A 47 -6.55 1.04 9.32
CA ASN A 47 -5.95 1.16 10.64
C ASN A 47 -4.66 0.32 10.67
N GLN A 48 -3.90 0.46 11.75
CA GLN A 48 -2.64 -0.26 11.88
C GLN A 48 -2.85 -1.77 11.96
N GLY A 49 -4.01 -2.22 12.44
CA GLY A 49 -4.33 -3.63 12.48
C GLY A 49 -4.45 -4.27 11.11
N THR A 50 -4.81 -3.49 10.09
CA THR A 50 -4.91 -3.96 8.71
C THR A 50 -3.60 -3.76 7.97
N LEU A 51 -2.97 -2.62 8.18
CA LEU A 51 -1.77 -2.23 7.45
C LEU A 51 -0.55 -3.02 7.91
N TYR A 52 -0.42 -3.24 9.21
CA TYR A 52 0.77 -3.86 9.77
C TYR A 52 1.05 -5.26 9.24
N PRO A 53 0.04 -6.16 9.14
CA PRO A 53 0.30 -7.46 8.54
C PRO A 53 0.79 -7.38 7.09
N ALA A 54 0.31 -6.37 6.33
CA ALA A 54 0.79 -6.18 4.97
C ALA A 54 2.27 -5.81 4.97
N LEU A 55 2.68 -4.92 5.88
CA LEU A 55 4.09 -4.55 6.00
C LEU A 55 4.95 -5.75 6.37
N VAL A 56 4.47 -6.60 7.27
CA VAL A 56 5.20 -7.81 7.65
C VAL A 56 5.37 -8.73 6.45
N ARG A 57 4.31 -8.95 5.68
CA ARG A 57 4.39 -9.81 4.48
C ARG A 57 5.39 -9.28 3.47
N LEU A 58 5.34 -7.98 3.23
CA LEU A 58 6.21 -7.36 2.23
C LEU A 58 7.68 -7.39 2.67
N GLU A 59 7.90 -7.21 3.97
CA GLU A 59 9.24 -7.29 4.51
C GLU A 59 9.78 -8.72 4.41
N GLN A 60 8.95 -9.71 4.69
CA GLN A 60 9.33 -11.13 4.56
C GLN A 60 9.69 -11.50 3.13
N LYS A 61 9.04 -10.88 2.15
CA LYS A 61 9.36 -11.10 0.74
C LYS A 61 10.61 -10.35 0.30
N GLY A 62 11.14 -9.46 1.15
CA GLY A 62 12.29 -8.65 0.78
C GLY A 62 11.94 -7.48 -0.13
N TRP A 63 10.66 -7.15 -0.27
CA TRP A 63 10.22 -6.06 -1.13
C TRP A 63 10.27 -4.70 -0.42
N ILE A 64 10.24 -4.70 0.90
CA ILE A 64 10.47 -3.51 1.69
C ILE A 64 11.45 -3.84 2.81
N LYS A 65 12.06 -2.80 3.35
CA LYS A 65 13.05 -2.95 4.41
C LYS A 65 12.70 -1.97 5.52
N GLY A 66 12.69 -2.45 6.75
CA GLY A 66 12.41 -1.62 7.91
C GLY A 66 13.69 -1.19 8.60
N SER A 67 13.70 0.02 9.11
CA SER A 67 14.79 0.52 9.93
C SER A 67 14.23 1.46 10.98
N TRP A 68 14.85 1.48 12.14
CA TRP A 68 14.41 2.33 13.23
C TRP A 68 14.91 3.75 13.05
N GLY A 69 14.03 4.71 13.33
CA GLY A 69 14.35 6.12 13.25
C GLY A 69 13.45 6.91 14.16
N LYS A 70 13.52 8.23 14.03
CA LYS A 70 12.74 9.12 14.87
C LYS A 70 11.72 9.87 14.02
N THR A 71 10.51 10.01 14.55
CA THR A 71 9.47 10.81 13.91
C THR A 71 9.71 12.29 14.20
N GLU A 72 8.88 13.14 13.59
CA GLU A 72 8.95 14.59 13.80
C GLU A 72 8.71 14.96 15.26
N THR A 73 7.97 14.14 15.99
CA THR A 73 7.71 14.34 17.41
C THR A 73 8.73 13.65 18.30
N ASN A 74 9.87 13.25 17.72
CA ASN A 74 10.98 12.63 18.42
C ASN A 74 10.64 11.29 19.08
N ARG A 75 9.72 10.54 18.48
CA ARG A 75 9.37 9.20 18.93
C ARG A 75 10.07 8.18 18.05
N GLU A 76 10.50 7.09 18.66
CA GLU A 76 11.07 5.99 17.89
C GLU A 76 9.97 5.30 17.08
N ALA A 77 10.28 5.03 15.82
CA ALA A 77 9.36 4.32 14.95
C ALA A 77 10.14 3.53 13.91
N LYS A 78 9.54 2.46 13.43
CA LYS A 78 10.13 1.68 12.35
C LYS A 78 9.69 2.29 11.04
N PHE A 79 10.65 2.68 10.22
CA PHE A 79 10.40 3.25 8.90
C PHE A 79 10.60 2.17 7.86
N TYR A 80 9.71 2.13 6.90
CA TYR A 80 9.74 1.14 5.83
C TYR A 80 10.05 1.83 4.51
N ALA A 81 10.95 1.24 3.75
CA ALA A 81 11.32 1.74 2.43
C ALA A 81 11.27 0.60 1.43
N ILE A 82 10.89 0.92 0.20
CA ILE A 82 10.86 -0.09 -0.85
C ILE A 82 12.28 -0.44 -1.28
N THR A 83 12.52 -1.72 -1.58
CA THR A 83 13.82 -2.19 -2.05
C THR A 83 13.82 -2.28 -3.57
N LYS A 84 15.00 -2.57 -4.16
CA LYS A 84 15.07 -2.82 -5.60
C LYS A 84 14.17 -3.98 -6.01
N ALA A 85 14.16 -5.05 -5.21
CA ALA A 85 13.26 -6.17 -5.47
C ALA A 85 11.80 -5.73 -5.39
N GLY A 86 11.50 -4.83 -4.44
CA GLY A 86 10.15 -4.27 -4.33
C GLY A 86 9.75 -3.44 -5.53
N GLU A 87 10.68 -2.65 -6.10
CA GLU A 87 10.39 -1.86 -7.28
C GLU A 87 10.09 -2.76 -8.48
N LYS A 88 10.85 -3.86 -8.63
CA LYS A 88 10.57 -4.83 -9.68
C LYS A 88 9.21 -5.48 -9.49
N ALA A 89 8.91 -5.86 -8.24
CA ALA A 89 7.61 -6.46 -7.93
C ALA A 89 6.48 -5.48 -8.21
N LEU A 90 6.68 -4.20 -7.85
CA LEU A 90 5.69 -3.17 -8.10
C LEU A 90 5.39 -3.05 -9.60
N THR A 91 6.41 -3.04 -10.43
CA THR A 91 6.23 -2.96 -11.88
C THR A 91 5.42 -4.15 -12.39
N ALA A 92 5.78 -5.37 -11.97
CA ALA A 92 5.11 -6.58 -12.41
C ALA A 92 3.66 -6.63 -11.93
N GLU A 93 3.41 -6.27 -10.67
CA GLU A 93 2.06 -6.30 -10.10
C GLU A 93 1.18 -5.21 -10.71
N THR A 94 1.76 -4.05 -11.00
CA THR A 94 1.04 -2.96 -11.66
C THR A 94 0.56 -3.41 -13.04
N GLU A 95 1.42 -4.12 -13.77
CA GLU A 95 1.09 -4.62 -15.11
C GLU A 95 -0.06 -5.61 -15.05
N LYS A 96 -0.02 -6.52 -14.10
CA LYS A 96 -1.11 -7.48 -13.91
C LYS A 96 -2.42 -6.78 -13.59
N TRP A 97 -2.35 -5.79 -12.70
CA TRP A 97 -3.54 -5.06 -12.29
C TRP A 97 -4.15 -4.29 -13.46
N ARG A 98 -3.31 -3.65 -14.26
CA ARG A 98 -3.79 -2.91 -15.43
C ARG A 98 -4.47 -3.81 -16.44
N ARG A 99 -3.93 -5.00 -16.65
CA ARG A 99 -4.56 -5.96 -17.55
C ARG A 99 -5.92 -6.41 -17.03
N LEU A 100 -5.98 -6.72 -15.74
CA LEU A 100 -7.24 -7.13 -15.13
C LEU A 100 -8.25 -6.00 -15.18
N ALA A 101 -7.86 -4.80 -14.79
CA ALA A 101 -8.76 -3.65 -14.79
C ALA A 101 -9.25 -3.35 -16.20
N GLY A 102 -8.37 -3.44 -17.20
CA GLY A 102 -8.74 -3.23 -18.58
C GLY A 102 -9.75 -4.24 -19.08
N LEU A 103 -9.56 -5.50 -18.70
CA LEU A 103 -10.50 -6.55 -19.07
C LEU A 103 -11.87 -6.32 -18.42
N VAL A 104 -11.87 -5.99 -17.13
CA VAL A 104 -13.13 -5.73 -16.42
C VAL A 104 -13.85 -4.53 -17.03
N ASP A 105 -13.11 -3.45 -17.29
CA ASP A 105 -13.69 -2.25 -17.91
C ASP A 105 -14.31 -2.59 -19.27
N LYS A 106 -13.60 -3.36 -20.07
CA LYS A 106 -14.08 -3.75 -21.39
C LYS A 106 -15.40 -4.52 -21.29
N LEU A 107 -15.48 -5.47 -20.36
CA LEU A 107 -16.68 -6.26 -20.18
C LEU A 107 -17.85 -5.42 -19.64
N LEU A 108 -17.56 -4.50 -18.72
CA LEU A 108 -18.61 -3.68 -18.12
C LEU A 108 -19.12 -2.60 -19.08
N LEU A 109 -18.28 -2.10 -19.96
CA LEU A 109 -18.63 -1.01 -20.86
C LEU A 109 -19.21 -1.48 -22.19
N GLU A 110 -19.16 -2.77 -22.44
CA GLU A 110 -19.65 -3.36 -23.69
C GLU A 110 -21.08 -3.82 -23.62
N SER A 111 -21.87 -3.35 -22.73
CA SER A 111 -23.25 -3.81 -22.63
C SER A 111 -24.12 -3.26 -23.74
#